data_0b2950e5b4ba9ba0ba2c28467d90cc75
#
_entry.id   0b2950e5b4ba9ba0ba2c28467d90cc75
#
_cell.length_a   1.000
_cell.length_b   1.000
_cell.length_c   1.000
_cell.angle_alpha   90.00
_cell.angle_beta   90.00
_cell.angle_gamma   90.00
#
_symmetry.space_group_name_H-M   'P 1'
#
loop_
_entity.id
_entity.type
_entity.pdbx_description
1 polymer ?
#
loop_
_entity_poly.entity_id
_entity_poly.type
_entity_poly.pdbx_seq_one_letter_code
_entity_poly.pdbx_strand_id
1 'polypeptide(L)'
;MTTDFADRLLAVAVRALPAHRRDWGRAMVAELAALTDRAERRRFARGCVRAVAFSGPALRATTRVLVLLALSAVIVVEATRLRSVGVAVEAVGLAVAVLGLVWRDSRRDAVGPVGGRVARQWGYAVVLATVAVLLTTGVNDPSGWWLAAAAVVVYLAALLRITTRRADGIVSFPLVGALTAAGLAVWWVPMLLLAAVRAAPALTFPVAFAVVLAGAVLGPRVGSRIRGLISGLVAAGALLLLVFLAAVVTYRVAPGLAPDLFGADWGAFPKATRLEMNSVEAVDPYVADFLLGALVGAGLIIITERLVGRTGPAHPR
;
A
#
# COMPACT_ATOMS: atom_id res chain seq x y z
N MET A 1 44.03 -14.16 9.60
CA MET A 1 43.81 -12.78 9.09
C MET A 1 42.73 -12.14 9.90
N THR A 2 43.04 -11.21 10.79
CA THR A 2 42.05 -10.45 11.57
C THR A 2 41.38 -9.44 10.64
N THR A 3 40.12 -9.66 10.34
CA THR A 3 39.30 -8.69 9.55
C THR A 3 39.30 -7.35 10.26
N ASP A 4 39.96 -6.34 9.66
CA ASP A 4 40.02 -4.98 10.18
C ASP A 4 38.62 -4.33 10.20
N PHE A 5 38.43 -3.35 11.09
CA PHE A 5 37.18 -2.58 11.16
C PHE A 5 36.77 -1.97 9.81
N ALA A 6 37.75 -1.52 9.00
CA ALA A 6 37.54 -1.00 7.67
C ALA A 6 36.92 -2.04 6.72
N ASP A 7 37.37 -3.29 6.79
CA ASP A 7 36.86 -4.40 5.99
C ASP A 7 35.39 -4.70 6.34
N ARG A 8 35.06 -4.75 7.64
CA ARG A 8 33.69 -4.98 8.11
C ARG A 8 32.77 -3.85 7.70
N LEU A 9 33.21 -2.61 7.86
CA LEU A 9 32.45 -1.43 7.51
C LEU A 9 32.10 -1.39 6.00
N LEU A 10 33.12 -1.65 5.16
CA LEU A 10 32.91 -1.67 3.70
C LEU A 10 32.09 -2.88 3.27
N ALA A 11 32.25 -4.05 3.88
CA ALA A 11 31.46 -5.23 3.57
C ALA A 11 29.96 -5.01 3.84
N VAL A 12 29.62 -4.30 4.92
CA VAL A 12 28.22 -3.91 5.20
C VAL A 12 27.69 -2.93 4.14
N ALA A 13 28.49 -1.92 3.78
CA ALA A 13 28.10 -0.94 2.77
C ALA A 13 27.90 -1.58 1.39
N VAL A 14 28.78 -2.49 0.98
CA VAL A 14 28.70 -3.19 -0.31
C VAL A 14 27.48 -4.12 -0.37
N ARG A 15 27.11 -4.77 0.75
CA ARG A 15 25.88 -5.58 0.84
C ARG A 15 24.61 -4.75 0.63
N ALA A 16 24.64 -3.47 1.00
CA ALA A 16 23.53 -2.55 0.82
C ALA A 16 23.38 -2.05 -0.63
N LEU A 17 24.39 -2.29 -1.50
CA LEU A 17 24.34 -1.86 -2.89
C LEU A 17 23.33 -2.68 -3.70
N PRO A 18 22.58 -2.02 -4.60
CA PRO A 18 21.71 -2.69 -5.55
C PRO A 18 22.52 -3.58 -6.52
N ALA A 19 21.87 -4.63 -7.04
CA ALA A 19 22.52 -5.66 -7.88
C ALA A 19 23.36 -5.09 -9.04
N HIS A 20 22.87 -4.03 -9.72
CA HIS A 20 23.57 -3.40 -10.84
C HIS A 20 24.82 -2.60 -10.43
N ARG A 21 25.07 -2.40 -9.13
CA ARG A 21 26.27 -1.74 -8.59
C ARG A 21 27.20 -2.66 -7.81
N ARG A 22 26.96 -3.98 -7.84
CA ARG A 22 27.79 -4.94 -7.14
C ARG A 22 29.23 -4.98 -7.67
N ASP A 23 29.40 -4.71 -8.96
CA ASP A 23 30.73 -4.63 -9.57
C ASP A 23 31.52 -3.45 -9.01
N TRP A 24 30.88 -2.30 -8.86
CA TRP A 24 31.46 -1.15 -8.18
C TRP A 24 31.81 -1.46 -6.72
N GLY A 25 30.94 -2.17 -6.02
CA GLY A 25 31.24 -2.65 -4.66
C GLY A 25 32.43 -3.59 -4.60
N ARG A 26 32.59 -4.49 -5.58
CA ARG A 26 33.77 -5.39 -5.68
C ARG A 26 35.04 -4.59 -5.94
N ALA A 27 35.01 -3.59 -6.79
CA ALA A 27 36.15 -2.70 -7.03
C ALA A 27 36.59 -1.97 -5.75
N MET A 28 35.64 -1.41 -4.98
CA MET A 28 35.95 -0.78 -3.70
C MET A 28 36.63 -1.74 -2.70
N VAL A 29 36.19 -2.99 -2.64
CA VAL A 29 36.81 -4.01 -1.76
C VAL A 29 38.22 -4.32 -2.25
N ALA A 30 38.45 -4.46 -3.56
CA ALA A 30 39.77 -4.71 -4.13
C ALA A 30 40.74 -3.54 -3.86
N GLU A 31 40.30 -2.30 -4.02
CA GLU A 31 41.07 -1.09 -3.70
C GLU A 31 41.44 -1.03 -2.20
N LEU A 32 40.45 -1.32 -1.32
CA LEU A 32 40.71 -1.35 0.12
C LEU A 32 41.77 -2.40 0.47
N ALA A 33 41.75 -3.56 -0.21
CA ALA A 33 42.76 -4.64 0.02
C ALA A 33 44.17 -4.24 -0.43
N ALA A 34 44.30 -3.35 -1.42
CA ALA A 34 45.60 -2.85 -1.89
C ALA A 34 46.26 -1.81 -0.95
N LEU A 35 45.46 -1.19 -0.07
CA LEU A 35 45.99 -0.22 0.90
C LEU A 35 46.65 -0.92 2.09
N THR A 36 47.88 -0.52 2.43
CA THR A 36 48.64 -1.11 3.53
C THR A 36 48.58 -0.30 4.82
N ASP A 37 48.45 1.03 4.71
CA ASP A 37 48.33 1.90 5.87
C ASP A 37 46.93 1.86 6.50
N ARG A 38 46.84 1.63 7.82
CA ARG A 38 45.61 1.56 8.57
C ARG A 38 44.80 2.87 8.56
N ALA A 39 45.49 4.00 8.59
CA ALA A 39 44.76 5.29 8.60
C ALA A 39 44.15 5.59 7.23
N GLU A 40 44.87 5.25 6.18
CA GLU A 40 44.38 5.39 4.81
C GLU A 40 43.21 4.44 4.52
N ARG A 41 43.32 3.17 4.93
CA ARG A 41 42.22 2.18 4.85
C ARG A 41 40.94 2.69 5.51
N ARG A 42 41.04 3.27 6.71
CA ARG A 42 39.90 3.83 7.43
C ARG A 42 39.29 5.05 6.73
N ARG A 43 40.14 5.95 6.18
CA ARG A 43 39.66 7.11 5.39
C ARG A 43 38.95 6.64 4.14
N PHE A 44 39.53 5.74 3.40
CA PHE A 44 38.94 5.17 2.18
C PHE A 44 37.60 4.48 2.47
N ALA A 45 37.54 3.58 3.46
CA ALA A 45 36.31 2.91 3.84
C ALA A 45 35.20 3.89 4.24
N ARG A 46 35.54 4.95 5.02
CA ARG A 46 34.56 6.01 5.36
C ARG A 46 34.08 6.78 4.10
N GLY A 47 34.99 7.07 3.18
CA GLY A 47 34.65 7.71 1.91
C GLY A 47 33.68 6.86 1.09
N CYS A 48 33.98 5.57 0.95
CA CYS A 48 33.13 4.61 0.25
C CYS A 48 31.74 4.48 0.93
N VAL A 49 31.70 4.38 2.27
CA VAL A 49 30.42 4.33 3.00
C VAL A 49 29.60 5.60 2.77
N ARG A 50 30.24 6.78 2.83
CA ARG A 50 29.56 8.04 2.48
C ARG A 50 29.02 8.02 1.06
N ALA A 51 29.84 7.63 0.07
CA ALA A 51 29.41 7.55 -1.32
C ALA A 51 28.24 6.60 -1.52
N VAL A 52 28.21 5.47 -0.82
CA VAL A 52 27.08 4.52 -0.81
C VAL A 52 25.86 5.12 -0.12
N ALA A 53 26.02 5.66 1.09
CA ALA A 53 24.93 6.20 1.90
C ALA A 53 24.22 7.40 1.26
N PHE A 54 25.00 8.29 0.64
CA PHE A 54 24.47 9.46 -0.08
C PHE A 54 24.15 9.17 -1.56
N SER A 55 24.26 7.93 -2.01
CA SER A 55 23.79 7.57 -3.34
C SER A 55 22.26 7.74 -3.44
N GLY A 56 21.76 8.30 -4.55
CA GLY A 56 20.34 8.53 -4.73
C GLY A 56 19.44 7.29 -4.50
N PRO A 57 19.85 6.06 -4.88
CA PRO A 57 19.09 4.85 -4.55
C PRO A 57 19.06 4.53 -3.05
N ALA A 58 20.21 4.67 -2.33
CA ALA A 58 20.27 4.41 -0.90
C ALA A 58 19.43 5.43 -0.13
N LEU A 59 19.55 6.71 -0.47
CA LEU A 59 18.77 7.79 0.17
C LEU A 59 17.27 7.52 0.01
N ARG A 60 16.81 7.20 -1.22
CA ARG A 60 15.39 6.86 -1.45
C ARG A 60 14.92 5.63 -0.67
N ALA A 61 15.78 4.61 -0.53
CA ALA A 61 15.45 3.41 0.26
C ALA A 61 15.36 3.76 1.75
N THR A 62 16.31 4.53 2.27
CA THR A 62 16.33 4.99 3.67
C THR A 62 15.12 5.86 3.96
N THR A 63 14.80 6.84 3.10
CA THR A 63 13.62 7.70 3.27
C THR A 63 12.34 6.89 3.37
N ARG A 64 12.15 5.89 2.49
CA ARG A 64 10.97 5.02 2.54
C ARG A 64 10.87 4.24 3.85
N VAL A 65 11.97 3.67 4.31
CA VAL A 65 11.99 2.95 5.59
C VAL A 65 11.68 3.91 6.75
N LEU A 66 12.26 5.10 6.76
CA LEU A 66 11.99 6.12 7.78
C LEU A 66 10.51 6.55 7.77
N VAL A 67 9.91 6.73 6.59
CA VAL A 67 8.46 7.03 6.47
C VAL A 67 7.62 5.92 7.08
N LEU A 68 7.91 4.65 6.77
CA LEU A 68 7.16 3.52 7.33
C LEU A 68 7.32 3.42 8.85
N LEU A 69 8.53 3.65 9.36
CA LEU A 69 8.78 3.67 10.80
C LEU A 69 8.07 4.85 11.49
N ALA A 70 8.09 6.04 10.88
CA ALA A 70 7.41 7.22 11.42
C ALA A 70 5.89 7.00 11.48
N LEU A 71 5.29 6.47 10.40
CA LEU A 71 3.86 6.14 10.39
C LEU A 71 3.51 5.08 11.43
N SER A 72 4.33 4.05 11.58
CA SER A 72 4.13 3.03 12.62
C SER A 72 4.24 3.61 14.03
N ALA A 73 5.18 4.54 14.24
CA ALA A 73 5.32 5.22 15.52
C ALA A 73 4.09 6.10 15.83
N VAL A 74 3.55 6.80 14.85
CA VAL A 74 2.28 7.54 15.00
C VAL A 74 1.15 6.60 15.39
N ILE A 75 1.00 5.44 14.72
CA ILE A 75 -0.02 4.45 15.06
C ILE A 75 0.13 3.99 16.51
N VAL A 76 1.33 3.66 16.95
CA VAL A 76 1.57 3.22 18.35
C VAL A 76 1.22 4.34 19.33
N VAL A 77 1.65 5.58 19.07
CA VAL A 77 1.34 6.72 19.95
C VAL A 77 -0.16 6.97 20.02
N GLU A 78 -0.86 7.01 18.87
CA GLU A 78 -2.31 7.23 18.86
C GLU A 78 -3.06 6.06 19.50
N ALA A 79 -2.61 4.81 19.30
CA ALA A 79 -3.20 3.64 19.94
C ALA A 79 -3.19 3.73 21.49
N THR A 80 -2.15 4.35 22.08
CA THR A 80 -2.11 4.57 23.54
C THR A 80 -3.15 5.57 24.05
N ARG A 81 -3.73 6.38 23.17
CA ARG A 81 -4.76 7.39 23.50
C ARG A 81 -6.18 6.88 23.33
N LEU A 82 -6.35 5.74 22.67
CA LEU A 82 -7.67 5.16 22.41
C LEU A 82 -8.28 4.56 23.67
N ARG A 83 -9.59 4.70 23.80
CA ARG A 83 -10.35 4.03 24.87
C ARG A 83 -10.62 2.56 24.55
N SER A 84 -10.74 2.22 23.26
CA SER A 84 -10.96 0.85 22.82
C SER A 84 -9.64 0.09 22.68
N VAL A 85 -9.44 -0.87 23.59
CA VAL A 85 -8.27 -1.77 23.55
C VAL A 85 -8.28 -2.63 22.29
N GLY A 86 -9.45 -3.05 21.79
CA GLY A 86 -9.58 -3.83 20.57
C GLY A 86 -9.00 -3.10 19.36
N VAL A 87 -9.45 -1.86 19.12
CA VAL A 87 -8.94 -1.01 18.01
C VAL A 87 -7.44 -0.78 18.15
N ALA A 88 -6.96 -0.52 19.37
CA ALA A 88 -5.53 -0.31 19.60
C ALA A 88 -4.70 -1.55 19.26
N VAL A 89 -5.14 -2.74 19.67
CA VAL A 89 -4.46 -4.02 19.38
C VAL A 89 -4.45 -4.32 17.88
N GLU A 90 -5.57 -4.12 17.18
CA GLU A 90 -5.64 -4.35 15.73
C GLU A 90 -4.74 -3.38 14.96
N ALA A 91 -4.76 -2.10 15.30
CA ALA A 91 -3.93 -1.09 14.63
C ALA A 91 -2.43 -1.35 14.85
N VAL A 92 -2.02 -1.64 16.08
CA VAL A 92 -0.61 -1.99 16.40
C VAL A 92 -0.24 -3.32 15.75
N GLY A 93 -1.10 -4.32 15.80
CA GLY A 93 -0.90 -5.61 15.13
C GLY A 93 -0.68 -5.46 13.63
N LEU A 94 -1.46 -4.60 12.97
CA LEU A 94 -1.30 -4.29 11.56
C LEU A 94 0.04 -3.59 11.28
N ALA A 95 0.42 -2.61 12.10
CA ALA A 95 1.71 -1.92 11.94
C ALA A 95 2.89 -2.90 12.09
N VAL A 96 2.84 -3.79 13.08
CA VAL A 96 3.85 -4.85 13.30
C VAL A 96 3.89 -5.81 12.11
N ALA A 97 2.73 -6.24 11.59
CA ALA A 97 2.65 -7.12 10.42
C ALA A 97 3.28 -6.46 9.18
N VAL A 98 2.95 -5.20 8.91
CA VAL A 98 3.54 -4.44 7.78
C VAL A 98 5.05 -4.28 7.94
N LEU A 99 5.54 -3.92 9.13
CA LEU A 99 6.98 -3.84 9.40
C LEU A 99 7.67 -5.20 9.26
N GLY A 100 7.02 -6.29 9.68
CA GLY A 100 7.48 -7.65 9.45
C GLY A 100 7.62 -7.99 7.96
N LEU A 101 6.66 -7.57 7.13
CA LEU A 101 6.73 -7.71 5.68
C LEU A 101 7.87 -6.89 5.07
N VAL A 102 8.07 -5.64 5.52
CA VAL A 102 9.19 -4.78 5.10
C VAL A 102 10.53 -5.43 5.45
N TRP A 103 10.65 -5.96 6.67
CA TRP A 103 11.86 -6.65 7.12
C TRP A 103 12.12 -7.93 6.33
N ARG A 104 11.08 -8.74 6.06
CA ARG A 104 11.16 -9.89 5.16
C ARG A 104 11.63 -9.51 3.77
N ASP A 105 11.06 -8.43 3.20
CA ASP A 105 11.44 -7.92 1.88
C ASP A 105 12.89 -7.41 1.84
N SER A 106 13.41 -6.91 2.95
CA SER A 106 14.80 -6.44 3.04
C SER A 106 15.81 -7.58 3.13
N ARG A 107 15.45 -8.68 3.81
CA ARG A 107 16.36 -9.84 4.00
C ARG A 107 16.41 -10.79 2.82
N ARG A 108 15.34 -10.88 2.04
CA ARG A 108 15.26 -11.77 0.89
C ARG A 108 15.42 -10.95 -0.38
N ASP A 109 16.64 -10.88 -0.92
CA ASP A 109 16.89 -10.39 -2.29
C ASP A 109 16.07 -11.16 -3.36
N ALA A 110 15.37 -12.21 -2.94
CA ALA A 110 14.70 -13.20 -3.74
C ALA A 110 13.23 -12.90 -4.09
N VAL A 111 12.61 -11.86 -3.52
CA VAL A 111 11.16 -11.65 -3.70
C VAL A 111 10.89 -10.55 -4.72
N GLY A 112 11.15 -10.87 -5.98
CA GLY A 112 10.73 -10.07 -7.12
C GLY A 112 11.69 -8.94 -7.53
N PRO A 113 11.42 -8.27 -8.65
CA PRO A 113 12.29 -7.25 -9.21
C PRO A 113 12.35 -6.00 -8.33
N VAL A 114 13.40 -5.20 -8.52
CA VAL A 114 13.58 -3.93 -7.80
C VAL A 114 12.33 -3.05 -7.84
N GLY A 115 11.62 -3.00 -8.97
CA GLY A 115 10.35 -2.29 -9.12
C GLY A 115 9.22 -2.82 -8.22
N GLY A 116 9.13 -4.16 -8.06
CA GLY A 116 8.12 -4.78 -7.19
C GLY A 116 8.30 -4.44 -5.70
N ARG A 117 9.54 -4.32 -5.23
CA ARG A 117 9.84 -3.86 -3.86
C ARG A 117 9.36 -2.43 -3.64
N VAL A 118 9.62 -1.54 -4.61
CA VAL A 118 9.19 -0.14 -4.53
C VAL A 118 7.66 -0.03 -4.45
N ALA A 119 6.95 -0.76 -5.32
CA ALA A 119 5.49 -0.77 -5.31
C ALA A 119 4.92 -1.30 -3.99
N ARG A 120 5.50 -2.39 -3.43
CA ARG A 120 5.11 -2.89 -2.10
C ARG A 120 5.32 -1.85 -1.01
N GLN A 121 6.47 -1.17 -0.99
CA GLN A 121 6.76 -0.15 0.02
C GLN A 121 5.76 1.02 -0.06
N TRP A 122 5.37 1.45 -1.25
CA TRP A 122 4.31 2.44 -1.42
C TRP A 122 2.96 1.92 -0.96
N GLY A 123 2.61 0.66 -1.30
CA GLY A 123 1.38 0.04 -0.81
C GLY A 123 1.33 -0.05 0.72
N TYR A 124 2.43 -0.41 1.36
CA TYR A 124 2.55 -0.42 2.82
C TYR A 124 2.43 0.99 3.42
N ALA A 125 3.05 1.99 2.77
CA ALA A 125 2.95 3.38 3.21
C ALA A 125 1.51 3.90 3.14
N VAL A 126 0.77 3.57 2.10
CA VAL A 126 -0.65 3.95 1.98
C VAL A 126 -1.48 3.32 3.09
N VAL A 127 -1.30 2.02 3.38
CA VAL A 127 -1.99 1.36 4.50
C VAL A 127 -1.69 2.04 5.82
N LEU A 128 -0.41 2.21 6.15
CA LEU A 128 -0.02 2.82 7.43
C LEU A 128 -0.46 4.28 7.53
N ALA A 129 -0.38 5.05 6.43
CA ALA A 129 -0.84 6.43 6.41
C ALA A 129 -2.35 6.52 6.65
N THR A 130 -3.14 5.67 6.01
CA THR A 130 -4.60 5.63 6.21
C THR A 130 -4.94 5.29 7.65
N VAL A 131 -4.33 4.24 8.22
CA VAL A 131 -4.56 3.84 9.61
C VAL A 131 -4.11 4.95 10.58
N ALA A 132 -2.91 5.51 10.40
CA ALA A 132 -2.42 6.59 11.24
C ALA A 132 -3.36 7.81 11.23
N VAL A 133 -3.83 8.20 10.04
CA VAL A 133 -4.74 9.33 9.88
C VAL A 133 -6.10 9.03 10.51
N LEU A 134 -6.65 7.83 10.32
CA LEU A 134 -7.91 7.43 10.97
C LEU A 134 -7.80 7.45 12.49
N LEU A 135 -6.75 6.90 13.07
CA LEU A 135 -6.57 6.90 14.53
C LEU A 135 -6.50 8.32 15.12
N THR A 136 -5.91 9.27 14.38
CA THR A 136 -5.89 10.67 14.82
C THR A 136 -7.25 11.36 14.80
N THR A 137 -8.30 10.73 14.25
CA THR A 137 -9.69 11.23 14.32
C THR A 137 -10.39 10.88 15.63
N GLY A 138 -9.77 10.07 16.47
CA GLY A 138 -10.34 9.67 17.76
C GLY A 138 -11.40 8.58 17.65
N VAL A 139 -11.38 7.80 16.55
CA VAL A 139 -12.30 6.67 16.35
C VAL A 139 -12.17 5.68 17.51
N ASN A 140 -13.24 5.54 18.29
CA ASN A 140 -13.29 4.61 19.42
C ASN A 140 -14.30 3.47 19.23
N ASP A 141 -15.05 3.49 18.13
CA ASP A 141 -16.01 2.43 17.83
C ASP A 141 -15.28 1.26 17.14
N PRO A 142 -15.31 0.06 17.73
CA PRO A 142 -14.67 -1.12 17.15
C PRO A 142 -15.47 -1.77 16.01
N SER A 143 -16.72 -1.35 15.75
CA SER A 143 -17.65 -2.09 14.89
C SER A 143 -17.13 -2.32 13.46
N GLY A 144 -16.50 -1.35 12.83
CA GLY A 144 -16.00 -1.44 11.46
C GLY A 144 -14.55 -1.90 11.32
N TRP A 145 -13.80 -1.94 12.40
CA TRP A 145 -12.35 -2.19 12.31
C TRP A 145 -12.00 -3.58 11.79
N TRP A 146 -12.76 -4.60 12.15
CA TRP A 146 -12.54 -5.95 11.63
C TRP A 146 -12.77 -6.05 10.11
N LEU A 147 -13.73 -5.29 9.57
CA LEU A 147 -13.95 -5.18 8.12
C LEU A 147 -12.78 -4.46 7.45
N ALA A 148 -12.32 -3.36 8.05
CA ALA A 148 -11.16 -2.62 7.57
C ALA A 148 -9.90 -3.51 7.59
N ALA A 149 -9.68 -4.27 8.66
CA ALA A 149 -8.58 -5.24 8.74
C ALA A 149 -8.68 -6.30 7.65
N ALA A 150 -9.88 -6.86 7.40
CA ALA A 150 -10.09 -7.83 6.32
C ALA A 150 -9.78 -7.22 4.94
N ALA A 151 -10.24 -6.00 4.67
CA ALA A 151 -9.95 -5.29 3.42
C ALA A 151 -8.44 -5.09 3.21
N VAL A 152 -7.73 -4.68 4.26
CA VAL A 152 -6.28 -4.50 4.23
C VAL A 152 -5.56 -5.83 3.99
N VAL A 153 -5.99 -6.91 4.62
CA VAL A 153 -5.41 -8.25 4.41
C VAL A 153 -5.59 -8.69 2.96
N VAL A 154 -6.78 -8.54 2.38
CA VAL A 154 -7.05 -8.86 0.98
C VAL A 154 -6.17 -8.01 0.05
N TYR A 155 -6.09 -6.71 0.31
CA TYR A 155 -5.24 -5.80 -0.45
C TYR A 155 -3.76 -6.21 -0.40
N LEU A 156 -3.22 -6.45 0.80
CA LEU A 156 -1.82 -6.84 0.99
C LEU A 156 -1.52 -8.20 0.35
N ALA A 157 -2.42 -9.17 0.48
CA ALA A 157 -2.26 -10.48 -0.15
C ALA A 157 -2.24 -10.38 -1.69
N ALA A 158 -3.16 -9.60 -2.27
CA ALA A 158 -3.20 -9.35 -3.70
C ALA A 158 -1.95 -8.58 -4.18
N LEU A 159 -1.53 -7.54 -3.45
CA LEU A 159 -0.32 -6.77 -3.73
C LEU A 159 0.95 -7.64 -3.69
N LEU A 160 1.09 -8.49 -2.68
CA LEU A 160 2.20 -9.45 -2.59
C LEU A 160 2.17 -10.41 -3.77
N ARG A 161 0.99 -10.89 -4.16
CA ARG A 161 0.84 -11.85 -5.26
C ARG A 161 1.30 -11.29 -6.61
N ILE A 162 0.91 -10.04 -6.96
CA ILE A 162 1.32 -9.42 -8.23
C ILE A 162 2.76 -8.95 -8.23
N THR A 163 3.33 -8.66 -7.06
CA THR A 163 4.70 -8.11 -6.95
C THR A 163 5.77 -9.18 -6.77
N THR A 164 5.38 -10.44 -6.52
CA THR A 164 6.34 -11.52 -6.26
C THR A 164 7.01 -12.04 -7.54
N ARG A 165 6.32 -12.03 -8.67
CA ARG A 165 6.85 -12.52 -9.95
C ARG A 165 7.21 -11.35 -10.86
N ARG A 166 8.42 -11.39 -11.45
CA ARG A 166 8.97 -10.30 -12.28
C ARG A 166 8.08 -9.94 -13.48
N ALA A 167 7.60 -10.96 -14.18
CA ALA A 167 6.76 -10.76 -15.36
C ALA A 167 5.39 -10.17 -15.01
N ASP A 168 4.86 -10.46 -13.82
CA ASP A 168 3.52 -10.05 -13.41
C ASP A 168 3.48 -8.58 -12.99
N GLY A 169 4.52 -8.09 -12.31
CA GLY A 169 4.55 -6.73 -11.76
C GLY A 169 4.65 -5.63 -12.82
N ILE A 170 5.57 -5.77 -13.80
CA ILE A 170 5.84 -4.71 -14.78
C ILE A 170 4.58 -4.39 -15.61
N VAL A 171 3.82 -5.42 -15.98
CA VAL A 171 2.62 -5.27 -16.82
C VAL A 171 1.38 -4.91 -16.00
N SER A 172 1.32 -5.36 -14.74
CA SER A 172 0.15 -5.11 -13.88
C SER A 172 0.14 -3.71 -13.26
N PHE A 173 1.29 -3.08 -12.98
CA PHE A 173 1.33 -1.78 -12.32
C PHE A 173 0.66 -0.64 -13.09
N PRO A 174 0.85 -0.47 -14.41
CA PRO A 174 0.12 0.54 -15.17
C PRO A 174 -1.39 0.32 -15.10
N LEU A 175 -1.85 -0.94 -15.17
CA LEU A 175 -3.25 -1.28 -15.06
C LEU A 175 -3.80 -0.94 -13.66
N VAL A 176 -3.11 -1.31 -12.60
CA VAL A 176 -3.50 -0.96 -11.23
C VAL A 176 -3.58 0.55 -11.07
N GLY A 177 -2.56 1.29 -11.52
CA GLY A 177 -2.54 2.75 -11.44
C GLY A 177 -3.68 3.40 -12.21
N ALA A 178 -3.94 2.95 -13.43
CA ALA A 178 -5.02 3.47 -14.27
C ALA A 178 -6.41 3.19 -13.66
N LEU A 179 -6.63 1.96 -13.16
CA LEU A 179 -7.89 1.58 -12.53
C LEU A 179 -8.12 2.34 -11.21
N THR A 180 -7.07 2.52 -10.40
CA THR A 180 -7.14 3.30 -9.16
C THR A 180 -7.46 4.76 -9.46
N ALA A 181 -6.78 5.37 -10.43
CA ALA A 181 -7.01 6.76 -10.82
C ALA A 181 -8.41 6.97 -11.42
N ALA A 182 -8.85 6.06 -12.29
CA ALA A 182 -10.20 6.11 -12.86
C ALA A 182 -11.27 5.94 -11.79
N GLY A 183 -11.11 4.96 -10.88
CA GLY A 183 -12.03 4.76 -9.78
C GLY A 183 -12.09 5.97 -8.84
N LEU A 184 -10.94 6.57 -8.52
CA LEU A 184 -10.87 7.78 -7.70
C LEU A 184 -11.58 8.95 -8.39
N ALA A 185 -11.37 9.14 -9.69
CA ALA A 185 -12.07 10.18 -10.45
C ALA A 185 -13.57 9.96 -10.48
N VAL A 186 -14.02 8.73 -10.76
CA VAL A 186 -15.46 8.39 -10.81
C VAL A 186 -16.11 8.57 -9.44
N TRP A 187 -15.42 8.29 -8.36
CA TRP A 187 -15.94 8.46 -7.01
C TRP A 187 -15.88 9.93 -6.55
N TRP A 188 -14.73 10.60 -6.72
CA TRP A 188 -14.48 11.93 -6.15
C TRP A 188 -15.08 13.08 -6.94
N VAL A 189 -15.06 13.00 -8.29
CA VAL A 189 -15.61 14.07 -9.13
C VAL A 189 -17.09 14.32 -8.89
N PRO A 190 -17.98 13.30 -8.83
CA PRO A 190 -19.38 13.53 -8.46
C PRO A 190 -19.55 14.14 -7.07
N MET A 191 -18.71 13.75 -6.10
CA MET A 191 -18.75 14.29 -4.74
C MET A 191 -18.44 15.77 -4.67
N LEU A 192 -17.48 16.24 -5.49
CA LEU A 192 -17.09 17.65 -5.54
C LEU A 192 -18.05 18.52 -6.35
N LEU A 193 -18.57 17.98 -7.47
CA LEU A 193 -19.37 18.76 -8.42
C LEU A 193 -20.86 18.69 -8.15
N LEU A 194 -21.34 17.59 -7.60
CA LEU A 194 -22.76 17.34 -7.39
C LEU A 194 -23.05 17.37 -5.89
N ALA A 195 -23.08 18.57 -5.30
CA ALA A 195 -23.44 18.76 -3.89
C ALA A 195 -24.77 18.10 -3.48
N ALA A 196 -25.58 17.68 -4.46
CA ALA A 196 -26.83 16.98 -4.28
C ALA A 196 -26.69 15.44 -4.26
N VAL A 197 -25.51 14.87 -4.54
CA VAL A 197 -25.31 13.41 -4.50
C VAL A 197 -25.10 12.97 -3.04
N ARG A 198 -26.23 12.87 -2.35
CA ARG A 198 -26.33 12.36 -0.96
C ARG A 198 -26.13 10.84 -0.88
N ALA A 199 -25.81 10.17 -1.98
CA ALA A 199 -25.70 8.73 -2.12
C ALA A 199 -24.24 8.26 -2.20
N ALA A 200 -23.31 8.97 -1.56
CA ALA A 200 -21.89 8.63 -1.59
C ALA A 200 -21.57 7.18 -1.18
N PRO A 201 -22.17 6.63 -0.11
CA PRO A 201 -21.99 5.21 0.21
C PRO A 201 -22.44 4.31 -0.93
N ALA A 202 -23.59 4.57 -1.53
CA ALA A 202 -24.14 3.77 -2.62
C ALA A 202 -23.26 3.76 -3.88
N LEU A 203 -22.38 4.76 -4.07
CA LEU A 203 -21.41 4.76 -5.18
C LEU A 203 -20.18 3.88 -4.91
N THR A 204 -19.85 3.62 -3.68
CA THR A 204 -18.65 2.83 -3.35
C THR A 204 -18.76 1.39 -3.82
N PHE A 205 -19.91 0.77 -3.66
CA PHE A 205 -20.17 -0.58 -4.17
C PHE A 205 -19.99 -0.68 -5.70
N PRO A 206 -20.71 0.09 -6.53
CA PRO A 206 -20.59 -0.05 -7.99
C PRO A 206 -19.21 0.36 -8.50
N VAL A 207 -18.53 1.31 -7.86
CA VAL A 207 -17.18 1.69 -8.26
C VAL A 207 -16.19 0.57 -7.96
N ALA A 208 -16.25 -0.05 -6.78
CA ALA A 208 -15.39 -1.19 -6.44
C ALA A 208 -15.64 -2.36 -7.40
N PHE A 209 -16.90 -2.70 -7.62
CA PHE A 209 -17.32 -3.72 -8.56
C PHE A 209 -16.79 -3.45 -9.98
N ALA A 210 -17.01 -2.23 -10.49
CA ALA A 210 -16.55 -1.83 -11.82
C ALA A 210 -15.03 -1.88 -11.98
N VAL A 211 -14.28 -1.47 -10.96
CA VAL A 211 -12.80 -1.54 -10.96
C VAL A 211 -12.31 -2.99 -11.03
N VAL A 212 -12.92 -3.88 -10.25
CA VAL A 212 -12.56 -5.32 -10.27
C VAL A 212 -12.94 -5.96 -11.62
N LEU A 213 -14.13 -5.67 -12.11
CA LEU A 213 -14.61 -6.17 -13.42
C LEU A 213 -13.72 -5.66 -14.56
N ALA A 214 -13.41 -4.36 -14.59
CA ALA A 214 -12.53 -3.77 -15.59
C ALA A 214 -11.11 -4.40 -15.53
N GLY A 215 -10.60 -4.68 -14.34
CA GLY A 215 -9.36 -5.41 -14.16
C GLY A 215 -9.39 -6.77 -14.85
N ALA A 216 -10.46 -7.55 -14.65
CA ALA A 216 -10.61 -8.86 -15.28
C ALA A 216 -10.80 -8.79 -16.80
N VAL A 217 -11.61 -7.84 -17.30
CA VAL A 217 -11.85 -7.63 -18.75
C VAL A 217 -10.56 -7.21 -19.44
N LEU A 218 -9.75 -6.37 -18.81
CA LEU A 218 -8.44 -5.94 -19.32
C LEU A 218 -7.33 -6.98 -19.06
N GLY A 219 -7.62 -8.02 -18.27
CA GLY A 219 -6.70 -9.08 -17.89
C GLY A 219 -5.95 -9.74 -19.04
N PRO A 220 -6.56 -10.06 -20.19
CA PRO A 220 -5.84 -10.59 -21.36
C PRO A 220 -4.69 -9.70 -21.83
N ARG A 221 -4.80 -8.37 -21.69
CA ARG A 221 -3.72 -7.42 -22.02
C ARG A 221 -2.51 -7.54 -21.08
N VAL A 222 -2.72 -8.00 -19.87
CA VAL A 222 -1.68 -8.21 -18.84
C VAL A 222 -1.31 -9.69 -18.69
N GLY A 223 -1.78 -10.55 -19.58
CA GLY A 223 -1.37 -11.94 -19.72
C GLY A 223 -2.40 -13.00 -19.28
N SER A 224 -3.37 -12.67 -18.43
CA SER A 224 -4.50 -13.56 -18.08
C SER A 224 -5.59 -12.81 -17.33
N ARG A 225 -6.85 -13.31 -17.42
CA ARG A 225 -7.99 -12.77 -16.67
C ARG A 225 -7.77 -12.83 -15.16
N ILE A 226 -7.17 -13.91 -14.65
CA ILE A 226 -6.86 -14.04 -13.22
C ILE A 226 -5.87 -12.96 -12.77
N ARG A 227 -4.84 -12.68 -13.58
CA ARG A 227 -3.89 -11.60 -13.29
C ARG A 227 -4.57 -10.24 -13.30
N GLY A 228 -5.45 -10.02 -14.27
CA GLY A 228 -6.29 -8.82 -14.34
C GLY A 228 -7.21 -8.69 -13.14
N LEU A 229 -7.86 -9.76 -12.70
CA LEU A 229 -8.68 -9.81 -11.50
C LEU A 229 -7.87 -9.40 -10.25
N ILE A 230 -6.69 -10.00 -10.05
CA ILE A 230 -5.83 -9.64 -8.91
C ILE A 230 -5.39 -8.18 -9.00
N SER A 231 -5.09 -7.66 -10.20
CA SER A 231 -4.79 -6.24 -10.42
C SER A 231 -5.97 -5.34 -10.08
N GLY A 232 -7.18 -5.76 -10.44
CA GLY A 232 -8.43 -5.08 -10.06
C GLY A 232 -8.66 -5.04 -8.55
N LEU A 233 -8.41 -6.15 -7.85
CA LEU A 233 -8.50 -6.20 -6.39
C LEU A 233 -7.47 -5.28 -5.71
N VAL A 234 -6.24 -5.22 -6.23
CA VAL A 234 -5.23 -4.27 -5.71
C VAL A 234 -5.65 -2.84 -5.97
N ALA A 235 -6.19 -2.56 -7.16
CA ALA A 235 -6.66 -1.21 -7.51
C ALA A 235 -7.86 -0.80 -6.64
N ALA A 236 -8.81 -1.69 -6.42
CA ALA A 236 -9.96 -1.46 -5.55
C ALA A 236 -9.54 -1.20 -4.10
N GLY A 237 -8.62 -2.02 -3.55
CA GLY A 237 -8.09 -1.81 -2.20
C GLY A 237 -7.30 -0.50 -2.05
N ALA A 238 -6.45 -0.17 -3.04
CA ALA A 238 -5.73 1.10 -3.07
C ALA A 238 -6.70 2.29 -3.16
N LEU A 239 -7.74 2.18 -3.97
CA LEU A 239 -8.79 3.19 -4.10
C LEU A 239 -9.50 3.43 -2.76
N LEU A 240 -9.94 2.37 -2.07
CA LEU A 240 -10.56 2.48 -0.74
C LEU A 240 -9.68 3.26 0.23
N LEU A 241 -8.41 2.86 0.35
CA LEU A 241 -7.45 3.51 1.24
C LEU A 241 -7.23 4.98 0.89
N LEU A 242 -7.13 5.30 -0.40
CA LEU A 242 -6.93 6.67 -0.87
C LEU A 242 -8.18 7.54 -0.70
N VAL A 243 -9.38 6.97 -0.87
CA VAL A 243 -10.64 7.68 -0.61
C VAL A 243 -10.71 8.09 0.85
N PHE A 244 -10.45 7.19 1.79
CA PHE A 244 -10.42 7.53 3.22
C PHE A 244 -9.35 8.56 3.55
N LEU A 245 -8.13 8.34 3.08
CA LEU A 245 -7.03 9.27 3.32
C LEU A 245 -7.35 10.67 2.79
N ALA A 246 -7.87 10.77 1.56
CA ALA A 246 -8.25 12.02 0.96
C ALA A 246 -9.42 12.68 1.69
N ALA A 247 -10.45 11.93 2.08
CA ALA A 247 -11.60 12.45 2.81
C ALA A 247 -11.18 13.08 4.15
N VAL A 248 -10.40 12.36 4.96
CA VAL A 248 -9.94 12.87 6.26
C VAL A 248 -8.98 14.04 6.12
N VAL A 249 -8.06 14.00 5.15
CA VAL A 249 -7.14 15.12 4.89
C VAL A 249 -7.91 16.35 4.42
N THR A 250 -8.84 16.19 3.49
CA THR A 250 -9.68 17.31 3.00
C THR A 250 -10.50 17.91 4.14
N TYR A 251 -11.08 17.07 4.98
CA TYR A 251 -11.83 17.51 6.15
C TYR A 251 -10.98 18.41 7.09
N ARG A 252 -9.71 18.05 7.31
CA ARG A 252 -8.81 18.81 8.20
C ARG A 252 -8.27 20.08 7.60
N VAL A 253 -7.90 20.04 6.32
CA VAL A 253 -7.21 21.14 5.64
C VAL A 253 -8.21 22.13 5.05
N ALA A 254 -9.33 21.64 4.51
CA ALA A 254 -10.32 22.44 3.81
C ALA A 254 -11.74 21.92 4.09
N PRO A 255 -12.26 22.08 5.33
CA PRO A 255 -13.54 21.52 5.75
C PRO A 255 -14.73 22.01 4.90
N GLY A 256 -14.60 23.18 4.28
CA GLY A 256 -15.59 23.70 3.34
C GLY A 256 -15.71 22.92 2.03
N LEU A 257 -14.66 22.19 1.63
CA LEU A 257 -14.62 21.35 0.43
C LEU A 257 -14.88 19.87 0.77
N ALA A 258 -14.91 19.50 2.06
CA ALA A 258 -15.21 18.13 2.43
C ALA A 258 -16.65 17.79 2.07
N PRO A 259 -16.90 16.67 1.37
CA PRO A 259 -18.25 16.24 1.07
C PRO A 259 -19.02 15.93 2.35
N ASP A 260 -20.27 16.35 2.42
CA ASP A 260 -21.17 15.97 3.51
C ASP A 260 -21.74 14.58 3.20
N LEU A 261 -21.06 13.56 3.71
CA LEU A 261 -21.31 12.18 3.36
C LEU A 261 -22.66 11.64 3.91
N PHE A 262 -23.21 12.28 4.95
CA PHE A 262 -24.45 11.86 5.62
C PHE A 262 -25.52 12.97 5.68
N GLY A 263 -25.39 14.02 4.88
CA GLY A 263 -26.06 15.30 5.02
C GLY A 263 -27.60 15.35 5.10
N ALA A 264 -28.32 14.25 4.82
CA ALA A 264 -29.78 14.27 4.84
C ALA A 264 -30.37 13.93 6.21
N ASP A 265 -29.83 12.91 6.87
CA ASP A 265 -30.46 12.34 8.08
C ASP A 265 -30.00 13.05 9.36
N TRP A 266 -28.90 13.78 9.29
CA TRP A 266 -28.29 14.49 10.41
C TRP A 266 -28.48 16.01 10.35
N GLY A 267 -29.51 16.47 9.63
CA GLY A 267 -29.79 17.90 9.43
C GLY A 267 -30.00 18.74 10.69
N ALA A 268 -30.28 18.09 11.82
CA ALA A 268 -30.47 18.76 13.12
C ALA A 268 -29.13 19.15 13.78
N PHE A 269 -27.99 18.63 13.34
CA PHE A 269 -26.68 18.90 13.94
C PHE A 269 -25.92 20.03 13.21
N PRO A 270 -25.14 20.85 13.92
CA PRO A 270 -24.23 21.81 13.31
C PRO A 270 -23.29 21.16 12.29
N LYS A 271 -22.94 21.87 11.20
CA LYS A 271 -22.08 21.36 10.14
C LYS A 271 -20.75 20.80 10.68
N ALA A 272 -20.14 21.44 11.67
CA ALA A 272 -18.90 20.98 12.29
C ALA A 272 -19.09 19.61 12.97
N THR A 273 -20.18 19.41 13.71
CA THR A 273 -20.50 18.14 14.38
C THR A 273 -20.78 17.04 13.38
N ARG A 274 -21.53 17.36 12.29
CA ARG A 274 -21.78 16.39 11.21
C ARG A 274 -20.48 15.94 10.54
N LEU A 275 -19.57 16.86 10.29
CA LEU A 275 -18.28 16.57 9.67
C LEU A 275 -17.39 15.71 10.59
N GLU A 276 -17.43 15.95 11.89
CA GLU A 276 -16.73 15.14 12.89
C GLU A 276 -17.28 13.72 12.94
N MET A 277 -18.59 13.57 13.02
CA MET A 277 -19.29 12.28 12.97
C MET A 277 -19.06 11.55 11.64
N ASN A 278 -19.12 12.23 10.51
CA ASN A 278 -18.82 11.67 9.20
C ASN A 278 -17.41 11.08 9.09
N SER A 279 -16.44 11.65 9.78
CA SER A 279 -15.06 11.12 9.76
C SER A 279 -14.92 9.82 10.55
N VAL A 280 -15.82 9.56 11.49
CA VAL A 280 -15.82 8.41 12.40
C VAL A 280 -16.75 7.30 11.92
N GLU A 281 -18.00 7.64 11.58
CA GLU A 281 -19.03 6.66 11.24
C GLU A 281 -19.04 6.26 9.76
N ALA A 282 -18.38 7.06 8.89
CA ALA A 282 -18.27 6.73 7.47
C ALA A 282 -17.43 5.49 7.18
N VAL A 283 -16.59 5.05 8.11
CA VAL A 283 -15.69 3.91 7.87
C VAL A 283 -16.49 2.64 7.59
N ASP A 284 -17.48 2.33 8.40
CA ASP A 284 -18.22 1.07 8.34
C ASP A 284 -18.99 0.83 7.03
N PRO A 285 -19.94 1.70 6.63
CA PRO A 285 -20.72 1.45 5.42
C PRO A 285 -19.83 1.49 4.17
N TYR A 286 -18.87 2.42 4.10
CA TYR A 286 -18.00 2.52 2.93
C TYR A 286 -17.07 1.31 2.78
N VAL A 287 -16.49 0.83 3.86
CA VAL A 287 -15.65 -0.38 3.83
C VAL A 287 -16.48 -1.60 3.50
N ALA A 288 -17.66 -1.75 4.12
CA ALA A 288 -18.57 -2.86 3.84
C ALA A 288 -19.01 -2.89 2.38
N ASP A 289 -19.48 -1.76 1.85
CA ASP A 289 -19.92 -1.63 0.46
C ASP A 289 -18.77 -1.88 -0.52
N PHE A 290 -17.59 -1.38 -0.20
CA PHE A 290 -16.41 -1.58 -1.03
C PHE A 290 -15.98 -3.04 -1.07
N LEU A 291 -15.92 -3.69 0.08
CA LEU A 291 -15.60 -5.12 0.18
C LEU A 291 -16.65 -5.97 -0.55
N LEU A 292 -17.92 -5.67 -0.33
CA LEU A 292 -19.02 -6.41 -0.97
C LEU A 292 -18.92 -6.28 -2.50
N GLY A 293 -18.74 -5.05 -3.02
CA GLY A 293 -18.55 -4.79 -4.45
C GLY A 293 -17.36 -5.55 -5.03
N ALA A 294 -16.22 -5.51 -4.35
CA ALA A 294 -15.02 -6.22 -4.76
C ALA A 294 -15.19 -7.75 -4.73
N LEU A 295 -15.79 -8.29 -3.68
CA LEU A 295 -16.03 -9.73 -3.52
C LEU A 295 -17.06 -10.25 -4.51
N VAL A 296 -18.16 -9.55 -4.73
CA VAL A 296 -19.18 -9.92 -5.74
C VAL A 296 -18.57 -9.88 -7.13
N GLY A 297 -17.81 -8.84 -7.47
CA GLY A 297 -17.08 -8.74 -8.73
C GLY A 297 -16.11 -9.91 -8.93
N ALA A 298 -15.30 -10.21 -7.94
CA ALA A 298 -14.36 -11.33 -7.99
C ALA A 298 -15.07 -12.69 -8.09
N GLY A 299 -16.13 -12.89 -7.32
CA GLY A 299 -16.94 -14.11 -7.32
C GLY A 299 -17.57 -14.39 -8.69
N LEU A 300 -18.20 -13.40 -9.30
CA LEU A 300 -18.81 -13.51 -10.63
C LEU A 300 -17.79 -13.90 -11.69
N ILE A 301 -16.59 -13.32 -11.66
CA ILE A 301 -15.52 -13.62 -12.62
C ILE A 301 -15.04 -15.07 -12.44
N ILE A 302 -14.82 -15.52 -11.21
CA ILE A 302 -14.38 -16.88 -10.92
C ILE A 302 -15.43 -17.91 -11.36
N ILE A 303 -16.71 -17.64 -11.09
CA ILE A 303 -17.83 -18.50 -11.51
C ILE A 303 -17.90 -18.56 -13.03
N THR A 304 -17.84 -17.43 -13.71
CA THR A 304 -17.90 -17.37 -15.18
C THR A 304 -16.75 -18.13 -15.82
N GLU A 305 -15.52 -18.00 -15.32
CA GLU A 305 -14.36 -18.75 -15.80
C GLU A 305 -14.53 -20.27 -15.63
N ARG A 306 -15.10 -20.70 -14.50
CA ARG A 306 -15.35 -22.13 -14.26
C ARG A 306 -16.45 -22.69 -15.17
N LEU A 307 -17.48 -21.92 -15.48
CA LEU A 307 -18.55 -22.33 -16.38
C LEU A 307 -18.07 -22.44 -17.84
N VAL A 308 -17.36 -21.40 -18.31
CA VAL A 308 -16.81 -21.39 -19.68
C VAL A 308 -15.74 -22.47 -19.88
N GLY A 309 -14.88 -22.71 -18.88
CA GLY A 309 -13.87 -23.77 -18.95
C GLY A 309 -14.45 -25.19 -19.01
N ARG A 310 -15.68 -25.41 -18.56
CA ARG A 310 -16.38 -26.71 -18.63
C ARG A 310 -17.05 -26.98 -19.97
N THR A 311 -17.34 -25.93 -20.75
CA THR A 311 -18.00 -26.04 -22.07
C THR A 311 -17.01 -26.08 -23.23
N GLY A 312 -15.70 -25.98 -22.97
CA GLY A 312 -14.68 -26.17 -24.01
C GLY A 312 -14.73 -27.59 -24.61
N PRO A 313 -14.60 -27.71 -25.94
CA PRO A 313 -14.63 -29.01 -26.59
C PRO A 313 -13.53 -29.91 -26.01
N ALA A 314 -13.91 -31.13 -25.59
CA ALA A 314 -12.95 -32.16 -25.22
C ALA A 314 -12.02 -32.39 -26.45
N HIS A 315 -10.77 -31.96 -26.35
CA HIS A 315 -9.77 -32.30 -27.36
C HIS A 315 -9.68 -33.83 -27.42
N PRO A 316 -9.97 -34.44 -28.57
CA PRO A 316 -9.72 -35.87 -28.75
C PRO A 316 -8.22 -36.12 -28.55
N ARG A 317 -7.89 -37.04 -27.65
CA ARG A 317 -6.53 -37.53 -27.42
C ARG A 317 -6.06 -38.39 -28.60
#